data_4e41d4cf7904eee4184818735d892e4b
#
_entry.id   4e41d4cf7904eee4184818735d892e4b
#
_cell.length_a   1.000
_cell.length_b   1.000
_cell.length_c   1.000
_cell.angle_alpha   90.00
_cell.angle_beta   90.00
_cell.angle_gamma   90.00
#
_symmetry.space_group_name_H-M   'P 1'
#
loop_
_entity.id
_entity.type
_entity.pdbx_description
1 polymer ?
#
loop_
_entity_poly.entity_id
_entity_poly.type
_entity_poly.pdbx_seq_one_letter_code
_entity_poly.pdbx_strand_id
1 'polypeptide(L)'
;PQHATPGFIRQALVDNLGGLASYPTTQGSDALRQSIAGWLERRYGLPGINAATQVLPVNGSREALFAFAQCVIDGSRPDALVVCPNPFYQIYEGAAYLAGATPYFVNTLPDDRFASDFSAIPEGDWQRVQLVYVCSPGNPTGRVLSLDEWAELFALSDRYGFVIAADECYSEIYFDDAQ
;
A
#
# COMPACT_ATOMS: atom_id res chain seq x y z
N PRO A 1 5.33 -13.06 -15.13
CA PRO A 1 6.21 -14.15 -14.72
C PRO A 1 5.70 -15.48 -15.27
N GLN A 2 6.63 -16.37 -15.65
CA GLN A 2 6.29 -17.65 -16.29
C GLN A 2 6.59 -18.86 -15.37
N HIS A 3 6.43 -18.66 -14.07
CA HIS A 3 6.61 -19.74 -13.11
C HIS A 3 5.30 -20.50 -12.89
N ALA A 4 5.38 -21.82 -12.85
CA ALA A 4 4.22 -22.66 -12.56
C ALA A 4 3.73 -22.41 -11.12
N THR A 5 2.42 -22.33 -10.94
CA THR A 5 1.83 -22.27 -9.59
C THR A 5 2.22 -23.52 -8.79
N PRO A 6 2.73 -23.38 -7.56
CA PRO A 6 3.08 -24.52 -6.70
C PRO A 6 1.93 -25.52 -6.54
N GLY A 7 2.29 -26.80 -6.50
CA GLY A 7 1.28 -27.88 -6.43
C GLY A 7 0.35 -27.79 -5.23
N PHE A 8 0.88 -27.41 -4.07
CA PHE A 8 0.10 -27.28 -2.84
C PHE A 8 -0.96 -26.16 -2.92
N ILE A 9 -0.67 -25.06 -3.63
CA ILE A 9 -1.63 -23.97 -3.84
C ILE A 9 -2.77 -24.47 -4.75
N ARG A 10 -2.44 -25.17 -5.83
CA ARG A 10 -3.45 -25.74 -6.74
C ARG A 10 -4.33 -26.74 -6.02
N GLN A 11 -3.74 -27.60 -5.15
CA GLN A 11 -4.49 -28.57 -4.38
C GLN A 11 -5.42 -27.89 -3.37
N ALA A 12 -4.94 -26.86 -2.68
CA ALA A 12 -5.78 -26.08 -1.76
C ALA A 12 -6.99 -25.46 -2.46
N LEU A 13 -6.85 -24.97 -3.68
CA LEU A 13 -7.99 -24.46 -4.47
C LEU A 13 -8.98 -25.58 -4.79
N VAL A 14 -8.52 -26.75 -5.23
CA VAL A 14 -9.38 -27.91 -5.55
C VAL A 14 -10.14 -28.37 -4.30
N ASP A 15 -9.47 -28.47 -3.17
CA ASP A 15 -10.07 -28.98 -1.91
C ASP A 15 -11.15 -28.01 -1.37
N ASN A 16 -11.13 -26.73 -1.77
CA ASN A 16 -12.06 -25.69 -1.31
C ASN A 16 -13.08 -25.26 -2.37
N LEU A 17 -13.21 -25.96 -3.49
CA LEU A 17 -14.22 -25.65 -4.52
C LEU A 17 -15.66 -25.65 -4.00
N GLY A 18 -15.95 -26.36 -2.92
CA GLY A 18 -17.26 -26.31 -2.25
C GLY A 18 -17.69 -24.93 -1.78
N GLY A 19 -16.72 -24.02 -1.54
CA GLY A 19 -16.97 -22.62 -1.20
C GLY A 19 -17.68 -21.82 -2.28
N LEU A 20 -17.63 -22.27 -3.54
CA LEU A 20 -18.32 -21.63 -4.67
C LEU A 20 -19.86 -21.66 -4.54
N ALA A 21 -20.39 -22.50 -3.67
CA ALA A 21 -21.83 -22.58 -3.40
C ALA A 21 -22.37 -21.38 -2.62
N SER A 22 -21.50 -20.58 -2.00
CA SER A 22 -21.88 -19.45 -1.15
C SER A 22 -21.41 -18.11 -1.74
N TYR A 23 -22.24 -17.09 -1.58
CA TYR A 23 -21.86 -15.73 -1.92
C TYR A 23 -20.75 -15.22 -0.96
N PRO A 24 -19.67 -14.61 -1.46
CA PRO A 24 -18.63 -14.12 -0.57
C PRO A 24 -19.13 -12.95 0.28
N THR A 25 -18.66 -12.88 1.53
CA THR A 25 -18.93 -11.73 2.39
C THR A 25 -18.07 -10.53 1.99
N THR A 26 -18.58 -9.32 2.17
CA THR A 26 -17.87 -8.08 1.85
C THR A 26 -16.53 -7.95 2.59
N GLN A 27 -16.49 -8.47 3.82
CA GLN A 27 -15.29 -8.39 4.67
C GLN A 27 -14.32 -9.56 4.49
N GLY A 28 -14.63 -10.51 3.61
CA GLY A 28 -13.94 -11.78 3.54
C GLY A 28 -14.29 -12.71 4.72
N SER A 29 -13.85 -13.97 4.67
CA SER A 29 -14.12 -14.92 5.76
C SER A 29 -13.24 -14.62 6.99
N ASP A 30 -13.75 -14.90 8.17
CA ASP A 30 -13.00 -14.76 9.42
C ASP A 30 -11.73 -15.63 9.41
N ALA A 31 -11.82 -16.83 8.85
CA ALA A 31 -10.67 -17.73 8.74
C ALA A 31 -9.54 -17.14 7.90
N LEU A 32 -9.86 -16.48 6.77
CA LEU A 32 -8.86 -15.81 5.94
C LEU A 32 -8.23 -14.63 6.68
N ARG A 33 -9.05 -13.77 7.31
CA ARG A 33 -8.55 -12.61 8.05
C ARG A 33 -7.65 -13.02 9.22
N GLN A 34 -8.04 -14.07 9.97
CA GLN A 34 -7.21 -14.63 11.04
C GLN A 34 -5.89 -15.23 10.50
N SER A 35 -5.95 -15.91 9.36
CA SER A 35 -4.74 -16.45 8.72
C SER A 35 -3.77 -15.36 8.30
N ILE A 36 -4.27 -14.22 7.76
CA ILE A 36 -3.46 -13.05 7.42
C ILE A 36 -2.84 -12.44 8.68
N ALA A 37 -3.63 -12.18 9.73
CA ALA A 37 -3.12 -11.63 10.99
C ALA A 37 -2.04 -12.53 11.60
N GLY A 38 -2.26 -13.85 11.65
CA GLY A 38 -1.27 -14.80 12.14
C GLY A 38 0.00 -14.88 11.26
N TRP A 39 -0.12 -14.65 9.95
CA TRP A 39 1.05 -14.55 9.08
C TRP A 39 1.87 -13.31 9.37
N LEU A 40 1.23 -12.14 9.53
CA LEU A 40 1.89 -10.87 9.88
C LEU A 40 2.60 -10.98 11.23
N GLU A 41 1.98 -11.63 12.22
CA GLU A 41 2.62 -11.88 13.52
C GLU A 41 3.90 -12.72 13.39
N ARG A 42 3.83 -13.83 12.65
CA ARG A 42 5.00 -14.73 12.49
C ARG A 42 6.10 -14.12 11.61
N ARG A 43 5.71 -13.41 10.56
CA ARG A 43 6.67 -12.90 9.56
C ARG A 43 7.33 -11.60 10.02
N TYR A 44 6.58 -10.70 10.63
CA TYR A 44 7.05 -9.36 10.99
C TYR A 44 7.08 -9.10 12.50
N GLY A 45 6.73 -10.07 13.32
CA GLY A 45 6.71 -9.90 14.77
C GLY A 45 5.69 -8.85 15.22
N LEU A 46 4.54 -8.74 14.56
CA LEU A 46 3.48 -7.79 14.85
C LEU A 46 2.37 -8.44 15.70
N PRO A 47 2.52 -8.53 17.02
CA PRO A 47 1.52 -9.16 17.88
C PRO A 47 0.28 -8.29 18.01
N GLY A 48 -0.87 -8.95 18.17
CA GLY A 48 -2.10 -8.26 18.54
C GLY A 48 -2.87 -7.61 17.40
N ILE A 49 -2.57 -7.95 16.14
CA ILE A 49 -3.38 -7.50 15.00
C ILE A 49 -4.80 -8.03 15.16
N ASN A 50 -5.77 -7.13 15.24
CA ASN A 50 -7.19 -7.48 15.27
C ASN A 50 -7.69 -7.82 13.86
N ALA A 51 -7.85 -9.11 13.59
CA ALA A 51 -8.29 -9.58 12.27
C ALA A 51 -9.68 -9.03 11.87
N ALA A 52 -10.54 -8.68 12.82
CA ALA A 52 -11.88 -8.19 12.54
C ALA A 52 -11.91 -6.71 12.09
N THR A 53 -10.94 -5.89 12.54
CA THR A 53 -10.96 -4.42 12.34
C THR A 53 -9.76 -3.89 11.59
N GLN A 54 -8.67 -4.69 11.45
CA GLN A 54 -7.41 -4.25 10.84
C GLN A 54 -7.05 -5.05 9.58
N VAL A 55 -7.83 -6.06 9.22
CA VAL A 55 -7.57 -6.88 8.02
C VAL A 55 -8.80 -6.88 7.12
N LEU A 56 -8.62 -6.44 5.89
CA LEU A 56 -9.64 -6.46 4.83
C LEU A 56 -9.08 -7.15 3.59
N PRO A 57 -9.45 -8.40 3.30
CA PRO A 57 -9.07 -9.07 2.05
C PRO A 57 -9.64 -8.36 0.83
N VAL A 58 -8.83 -8.26 -0.22
CA VAL A 58 -9.20 -7.60 -1.47
C VAL A 58 -8.85 -8.50 -2.67
N ASN A 59 -9.47 -8.24 -3.81
CA ASN A 59 -9.23 -8.97 -5.06
C ASN A 59 -8.09 -8.35 -5.88
N GLY A 60 -7.02 -7.99 -5.22
CA GLY A 60 -5.82 -7.38 -5.81
C GLY A 60 -5.53 -6.00 -5.23
N SER A 61 -4.24 -5.71 -5.06
CA SER A 61 -3.77 -4.43 -4.48
C SER A 61 -4.09 -3.23 -5.37
N ARG A 62 -4.14 -3.42 -6.69
CA ARG A 62 -4.49 -2.35 -7.63
C ARG A 62 -5.86 -1.72 -7.31
N GLU A 63 -6.89 -2.56 -7.23
CA GLU A 63 -8.24 -2.13 -6.92
C GLU A 63 -8.36 -1.60 -5.49
N ALA A 64 -7.61 -2.19 -4.58
CA ALA A 64 -7.56 -1.75 -3.18
C ALA A 64 -6.97 -0.34 -3.05
N LEU A 65 -5.83 -0.08 -3.67
CA LEU A 65 -5.17 1.25 -3.66
C LEU A 65 -6.05 2.32 -4.28
N PHE A 66 -6.76 1.98 -5.37
CA PHE A 66 -7.74 2.87 -5.98
C PHE A 66 -8.90 3.16 -5.04
N ALA A 67 -9.55 2.13 -4.48
CA ALA A 67 -10.69 2.27 -3.60
C ALA A 67 -10.33 2.97 -2.28
N PHE A 68 -9.11 2.75 -1.78
CA PHE A 68 -8.62 3.38 -0.56
C PHE A 68 -8.59 4.90 -0.69
N ALA A 69 -8.09 5.45 -1.81
CA ALA A 69 -8.12 6.88 -2.06
C ALA A 69 -9.55 7.44 -2.04
N GLN A 70 -10.51 6.71 -2.63
CA GLN A 70 -11.92 7.13 -2.62
C GLN A 70 -12.52 7.17 -1.20
N CYS A 71 -11.97 6.40 -0.26
CA CYS A 71 -12.41 6.38 1.14
C CYS A 71 -11.74 7.45 2.01
N VAL A 72 -10.50 7.80 1.69
CA VAL A 72 -9.65 8.67 2.54
C VAL A 72 -9.76 10.14 2.14
N ILE A 73 -9.87 10.42 0.84
CA ILE A 73 -9.84 11.78 0.32
C ILE A 73 -11.20 12.46 0.50
N ASP A 74 -11.18 13.62 1.15
CA ASP A 74 -12.32 14.55 1.17
C ASP A 74 -12.32 15.38 -0.09
N GLY A 75 -13.04 14.93 -1.11
CA GLY A 75 -13.19 15.62 -2.40
C GLY A 75 -13.97 16.95 -2.32
N SER A 76 -14.53 17.32 -1.18
CA SER A 76 -15.14 18.64 -0.98
C SER A 76 -14.11 19.76 -0.79
N ARG A 77 -12.87 19.39 -0.50
CA ARG A 77 -11.74 20.33 -0.43
C ARG A 77 -11.15 20.51 -1.83
N PRO A 78 -11.31 21.70 -2.43
CA PRO A 78 -10.98 21.91 -3.85
C PRO A 78 -9.47 21.89 -4.15
N ASP A 79 -8.64 21.93 -3.12
CA ASP A 79 -7.20 22.01 -3.18
C ASP A 79 -6.48 20.78 -2.59
N ALA A 80 -7.22 19.69 -2.37
CA ALA A 80 -6.67 18.43 -1.84
C ALA A 80 -5.53 17.90 -2.71
N LEU A 81 -4.44 17.46 -2.07
CA LEU A 81 -3.27 16.87 -2.72
C LEU A 81 -3.09 15.41 -2.34
N VAL A 82 -2.60 14.63 -3.30
CA VAL A 82 -2.09 13.26 -3.09
C VAL A 82 -0.64 13.21 -3.54
N VAL A 83 0.27 12.89 -2.63
CA VAL A 83 1.69 12.78 -2.97
C VAL A 83 1.98 11.42 -3.60
N CYS A 84 2.65 11.45 -4.75
CA CYS A 84 3.07 10.28 -5.52
C CYS A 84 4.57 10.40 -5.83
N PRO A 85 5.46 9.56 -5.25
CA PRO A 85 6.86 9.47 -5.68
C PRO A 85 6.94 9.06 -7.15
N ASN A 86 7.70 9.79 -7.97
CA ASN A 86 7.80 9.57 -9.42
C ASN A 86 9.23 9.11 -9.80
N PRO A 87 9.39 7.95 -10.50
CA PRO A 87 8.36 7.14 -11.18
C PRO A 87 7.48 6.33 -10.21
N PHE A 88 6.23 6.08 -10.61
CA PHE A 88 5.22 5.43 -9.78
C PHE A 88 4.31 4.49 -10.60
N TYR A 89 3.50 3.71 -9.90
CA TYR A 89 2.44 2.92 -10.50
C TYR A 89 1.23 3.83 -10.83
N GLN A 90 0.84 3.87 -12.11
CA GLN A 90 -0.15 4.83 -12.63
C GLN A 90 -1.50 4.85 -11.89
N ILE A 91 -1.81 3.82 -11.10
CA ILE A 91 -3.07 3.78 -10.35
C ILE A 91 -3.15 4.89 -9.29
N TYR A 92 -2.02 5.35 -8.73
CA TYR A 92 -2.00 6.38 -7.70
C TYR A 92 -2.52 7.72 -8.24
N GLU A 93 -2.03 8.11 -9.43
CA GLU A 93 -2.48 9.31 -10.12
C GLU A 93 -3.97 9.23 -10.47
N GLY A 94 -4.39 8.11 -11.08
CA GLY A 94 -5.78 7.90 -11.46
C GLY A 94 -6.73 7.91 -10.25
N ALA A 95 -6.29 7.32 -9.13
CA ALA A 95 -7.06 7.32 -7.88
C ALA A 95 -7.20 8.73 -7.30
N ALA A 96 -6.13 9.54 -7.33
CA ALA A 96 -6.15 10.92 -6.88
C ALA A 96 -7.17 11.76 -7.68
N TYR A 97 -7.09 11.74 -9.01
CA TYR A 97 -8.00 12.51 -9.86
C TYR A 97 -9.48 12.12 -9.66
N LEU A 98 -9.75 10.80 -9.59
CA LEU A 98 -11.12 10.32 -9.43
C LEU A 98 -11.69 10.54 -8.03
N ALA A 99 -10.81 10.71 -7.02
CA ALA A 99 -11.21 11.14 -5.68
C ALA A 99 -11.39 12.67 -5.54
N GLY A 100 -11.12 13.43 -6.60
CA GLY A 100 -11.25 14.90 -6.59
C GLY A 100 -10.02 15.64 -6.05
N ALA A 101 -8.87 14.96 -5.96
CA ALA A 101 -7.62 15.57 -5.54
C ALA A 101 -6.65 15.77 -6.72
N THR A 102 -5.64 16.59 -6.51
CA THR A 102 -4.55 16.80 -7.47
C THR A 102 -3.34 15.96 -7.06
N PRO A 103 -2.77 15.13 -7.94
CA PRO A 103 -1.51 14.43 -7.64
C PRO A 103 -0.35 15.44 -7.57
N TYR A 104 0.46 15.30 -6.53
CA TYR A 104 1.72 16.02 -6.34
C TYR A 104 2.88 15.05 -6.55
N PHE A 105 3.71 15.30 -7.56
CA PHE A 105 4.78 14.38 -7.91
C PHE A 105 6.09 14.76 -7.23
N VAL A 106 6.65 13.83 -6.45
CA VAL A 106 8.00 13.91 -5.90
C VAL A 106 8.92 13.15 -6.84
N ASN A 107 9.67 13.89 -7.69
CA ASN A 107 10.57 13.28 -8.64
C ASN A 107 11.78 12.68 -7.93
N THR A 108 12.06 11.41 -8.22
CA THR A 108 13.23 10.70 -7.73
C THR A 108 14.22 10.49 -8.85
N LEU A 109 15.51 10.63 -8.58
CA LEU A 109 16.56 10.59 -9.60
C LEU A 109 17.52 9.41 -9.36
N PRO A 110 18.14 8.85 -10.43
CA PRO A 110 19.14 7.80 -10.31
C PRO A 110 20.34 8.21 -9.44
N ASP A 111 20.77 9.47 -9.52
CA ASP A 111 21.91 9.99 -8.78
C ASP A 111 21.71 9.94 -7.26
N ASP A 112 20.43 10.05 -6.82
CA ASP A 112 20.02 9.91 -5.42
C ASP A 112 19.50 8.49 -5.10
N ARG A 113 19.83 7.54 -5.95
CA ARG A 113 19.34 6.15 -5.84
C ARG A 113 17.82 6.08 -5.72
N PHE A 114 17.12 6.96 -6.40
CA PHE A 114 15.65 7.09 -6.37
C PHE A 114 15.07 7.38 -4.97
N ALA A 115 15.79 8.07 -4.10
CA ALA A 115 15.26 8.55 -2.85
C ALA A 115 14.16 9.61 -3.08
N SER A 116 13.09 9.55 -2.31
CA SER A 116 12.05 10.57 -2.31
C SER A 116 12.47 11.70 -1.36
N ASP A 117 12.71 12.88 -1.90
CA ASP A 117 12.99 14.06 -1.07
C ASP A 117 11.66 14.73 -0.66
N PHE A 118 11.11 14.27 0.46
CA PHE A 118 9.91 14.86 1.03
C PHE A 118 10.15 16.27 1.61
N SER A 119 11.40 16.62 1.93
CA SER A 119 11.75 17.94 2.46
C SER A 119 11.61 19.04 1.40
N ALA A 120 11.64 18.69 0.12
CA ALA A 120 11.41 19.60 -0.99
C ALA A 120 9.94 20.05 -1.15
N ILE A 121 9.00 19.41 -0.48
CA ILE A 121 7.58 19.78 -0.53
C ILE A 121 7.34 20.99 0.38
N PRO A 122 6.84 22.12 -0.16
CA PRO A 122 6.56 23.31 0.65
C PRO A 122 5.56 23.04 1.78
N GLU A 123 5.72 23.71 2.92
CA GLU A 123 4.83 23.56 4.07
C GLU A 123 3.36 23.84 3.73
N GLY A 124 3.09 24.83 2.88
CA GLY A 124 1.73 25.14 2.43
C GLY A 124 1.10 24.04 1.60
N ASP A 125 1.90 23.22 0.90
CA ASP A 125 1.40 22.06 0.17
C ASP A 125 1.14 20.90 1.11
N TRP A 126 2.00 20.66 2.12
CA TRP A 126 1.76 19.65 3.16
C TRP A 126 0.42 19.83 3.88
N GLN A 127 0.00 21.06 4.12
CA GLN A 127 -1.29 21.36 4.75
C GLN A 127 -2.51 20.92 3.89
N ARG A 128 -2.28 20.66 2.61
CA ARG A 128 -3.29 20.26 1.63
C ARG A 128 -3.25 18.76 1.34
N VAL A 129 -2.16 18.09 1.72
CA VAL A 129 -1.98 16.64 1.50
C VAL A 129 -2.95 15.86 2.35
N GLN A 130 -3.68 14.93 1.76
CA GLN A 130 -4.58 14.01 2.46
C GLN A 130 -4.10 12.56 2.39
N LEU A 131 -3.31 12.23 1.36
CA LEU A 131 -2.80 10.88 1.13
C LEU A 131 -1.39 10.94 0.54
N VAL A 132 -0.52 10.09 1.04
CA VAL A 132 0.80 9.84 0.47
C VAL A 132 0.88 8.37 0.07
N TYR A 133 1.09 8.08 -1.20
CA TYR A 133 1.42 6.74 -1.67
C TYR A 133 2.92 6.52 -1.57
N VAL A 134 3.31 5.35 -1.10
CA VAL A 134 4.69 4.86 -1.16
C VAL A 134 4.68 3.40 -1.61
N CYS A 135 5.70 2.99 -2.37
CA CYS A 135 5.90 1.62 -2.78
C CYS A 135 7.29 1.17 -2.33
N SER A 136 7.35 0.17 -1.45
CA SER A 136 8.63 -0.34 -0.93
C SER A 136 8.56 -1.87 -0.77
N PRO A 137 9.31 -2.61 -1.58
CA PRO A 137 10.20 -2.21 -2.69
C PRO A 137 9.46 -1.51 -3.83
N GLY A 138 10.09 -0.49 -4.42
CA GLY A 138 9.49 0.41 -5.40
C GLY A 138 9.32 -0.18 -6.80
N ASN A 139 8.20 0.08 -7.43
CA ASN A 139 7.99 -0.16 -8.86
C ASN A 139 8.07 1.19 -9.61
N PRO A 140 8.98 1.38 -10.57
CA PRO A 140 9.83 0.36 -11.22
C PRO A 140 11.26 0.26 -10.68
N THR A 141 11.63 1.04 -9.66
CA THR A 141 13.03 1.28 -9.29
C THR A 141 13.67 0.15 -8.47
N GLY A 142 12.86 -0.66 -7.80
CA GLY A 142 13.30 -1.68 -6.84
C GLY A 142 13.83 -1.09 -5.52
N ARG A 143 13.74 0.24 -5.34
CA ARG A 143 14.23 0.90 -4.13
C ARG A 143 13.42 0.51 -2.91
N VAL A 144 14.12 0.27 -1.80
CA VAL A 144 13.54 0.03 -0.47
C VAL A 144 13.71 1.30 0.37
N LEU A 145 12.67 1.75 1.05
CA LEU A 145 12.75 2.86 2.00
C LEU A 145 13.53 2.40 3.24
N SER A 146 14.44 3.26 3.71
CA SER A 146 15.15 3.07 4.96
C SER A 146 14.25 3.35 6.17
N LEU A 147 14.65 2.88 7.35
CA LEU A 147 13.92 3.17 8.59
C LEU A 147 13.90 4.66 8.91
N ASP A 148 14.95 5.41 8.55
CA ASP A 148 15.00 6.86 8.75
C ASP A 148 13.98 7.59 7.87
N GLU A 149 13.83 7.15 6.60
CA GLU A 149 12.82 7.71 5.70
C GLU A 149 11.40 7.39 6.17
N TRP A 150 11.17 6.20 6.70
CA TRP A 150 9.88 5.87 7.32
C TRP A 150 9.62 6.74 8.56
N ALA A 151 10.62 6.96 9.42
CA ALA A 151 10.49 7.83 10.59
C ALA A 151 10.16 9.28 10.20
N GLU A 152 10.81 9.81 9.16
CA GLU A 152 10.51 11.13 8.62
C GLU A 152 9.06 11.20 8.11
N LEU A 153 8.63 10.21 7.31
CA LEU A 153 7.28 10.19 6.75
C LEU A 153 6.20 10.08 7.83
N PHE A 154 6.44 9.29 8.88
CA PHE A 154 5.54 9.22 10.04
C PHE A 154 5.46 10.56 10.78
N ALA A 155 6.60 11.22 11.00
CA ALA A 155 6.62 12.53 11.65
C ALA A 155 5.86 13.60 10.83
N LEU A 156 5.95 13.55 9.51
CA LEU A 156 5.18 14.42 8.61
C LEU A 156 3.68 14.08 8.67
N SER A 157 3.32 12.80 8.69
CA SER A 157 1.93 12.35 8.84
C SER A 157 1.32 12.81 10.17
N ASP A 158 2.07 12.67 11.27
CA ASP A 158 1.63 13.13 12.58
C ASP A 158 1.45 14.66 12.61
N ARG A 159 2.33 15.40 11.94
CA ARG A 159 2.29 16.88 11.90
C ARG A 159 1.13 17.41 11.05
N TYR A 160 0.87 16.83 9.89
CA TYR A 160 -0.05 17.38 8.90
C TYR A 160 -1.36 16.60 8.78
N GLY A 161 -1.46 15.40 9.36
CA GLY A 161 -2.69 14.61 9.46
C GLY A 161 -3.08 13.87 8.18
N PHE A 162 -2.15 13.64 7.26
CA PHE A 162 -2.41 12.81 6.07
C PHE A 162 -2.29 11.31 6.37
N VAL A 163 -2.87 10.51 5.51
CA VAL A 163 -2.77 9.04 5.59
C VAL A 163 -1.64 8.56 4.69
N ILE A 164 -0.91 7.53 5.12
CA ILE A 164 0.11 6.85 4.31
C ILE A 164 -0.50 5.54 3.76
N ALA A 165 -0.43 5.35 2.45
CA ALA A 165 -0.75 4.10 1.78
C ALA A 165 0.53 3.43 1.31
N ALA A 166 1.00 2.43 2.06
CA ALA A 166 2.18 1.65 1.73
C ALA A 166 1.80 0.48 0.80
N ASP A 167 2.26 0.54 -0.44
CA ASP A 167 2.14 -0.58 -1.40
C ASP A 167 3.34 -1.51 -1.21
N GLU A 168 3.09 -2.64 -0.55
CA GLU A 168 4.11 -3.63 -0.18
C GLU A 168 4.01 -4.92 -1.01
N CYS A 169 3.45 -4.84 -2.21
CA CYS A 169 3.22 -6.04 -3.03
C CYS A 169 4.51 -6.79 -3.42
N TYR A 170 5.69 -6.19 -3.22
CA TYR A 170 6.99 -6.78 -3.49
C TYR A 170 7.81 -7.11 -2.23
N SER A 171 7.25 -6.95 -1.02
CA SER A 171 7.98 -7.14 0.25
C SER A 171 8.58 -8.54 0.43
N GLU A 172 7.96 -9.57 -0.17
CA GLU A 172 8.46 -10.95 -0.11
C GLU A 172 9.36 -11.33 -1.31
N ILE A 173 9.79 -10.35 -2.14
CA ILE A 173 10.72 -10.58 -3.26
C ILE A 173 12.09 -10.03 -2.88
N TYR A 174 12.91 -10.88 -2.28
CA TYR A 174 14.26 -10.58 -1.81
C TYR A 174 15.18 -11.78 -2.01
N PHE A 175 16.49 -11.57 -1.87
CA PHE A 175 17.51 -12.61 -2.07
C PHE A 175 18.06 -13.17 -0.75
N ASP A 176 17.97 -12.44 0.33
CA ASP A 176 18.53 -12.80 1.64
C ASP A 176 17.61 -12.28 2.75
N ASP A 177 17.18 -13.19 3.62
CA ASP A 177 16.33 -12.88 4.79
C ASP A 177 17.02 -11.98 5.83
N ALA A 178 18.35 -11.83 5.74
CA ALA A 178 19.14 -11.03 6.69
C ALA A 178 19.38 -9.57 6.23
N GLN A 179 18.84 -9.19 5.06
CA GLN A 179 19.06 -7.86 4.48
C GLN A 179 17.76 -7.07 4.34
#